data_6fc3189049538db10d16b116299a44f6
#
_entry.id   6fc3189049538db10d16b116299a44f6
#
_cell.length_a   1.000
_cell.length_b   1.000
_cell.length_c   1.000
_cell.angle_alpha   90.00
_cell.angle_beta   90.00
_cell.angle_gamma   90.00
#
_symmetry.space_group_name_H-M   'P 1'
#
loop_
_entity.id
_entity.type
_entity.pdbx_description
1 polymer ?
#
loop_
_entity_poly.entity_id
_entity_poly.type
_entity_poly.pdbx_seq_one_letter_code
_entity_poly.pdbx_strand_id
1 'polypeptide(L)'
;MDNLAIRVEDVCKVYKLYDKPSDRLKDALGLVRKNHFKEHHALKHVSFEVKKGETIGIIGTNGSGKSTILKIITGVLSPTSGEVEIDGRISALLELGAGFNMEYTGIENVYLNGMMMGFSREEMDARLDDILKFADIGDFVHQPCKTYSSGMFVRLAFAAINIDPEILIVDEALSVGDVFFQAKCYKKFEDFKAQGKTILFVSHDISSVAKYCDRVILLNKGDKLAEGNAKDMINLYKKVLLKNSDKIAGGKILENDASDGKKLWKSNYQLNPDVNEYGTGEAEIIDFALIDEYGNYTNCIQKGTSFTIKSKVKFLSDIQDPIFTYTFKTVQGTAVTGTNTMFEKVGIGMAKTGDTYVATFRQNMDMQGGEYLLSISCTGYVGGEFRAYHRLYDVVGVTVVSDKNTVGFYDMNSEVTIEKCDE
;
A
#
# COMPACT_ATOMS: atom_id res chain seq x y z
N MET A 1 -12.81 30.65 -8.97
CA MET A 1 -12.08 29.84 -7.96
C MET A 1 -12.81 29.70 -6.62
N ASP A 2 -14.04 30.16 -6.47
CA ASP A 2 -14.65 30.34 -5.13
C ASP A 2 -14.79 29.09 -4.25
N ASN A 3 -14.47 27.87 -4.72
CA ASN A 3 -14.56 26.66 -3.91
C ASN A 3 -13.49 25.59 -4.23
N LEU A 4 -12.44 25.93 -5.00
CA LEU A 4 -11.37 25.01 -5.32
C LEU A 4 -10.12 25.29 -4.46
N ALA A 5 -9.49 24.22 -3.96
CA ALA A 5 -8.22 24.27 -3.26
C ALA A 5 -7.06 23.96 -4.20
N ILE A 6 -7.25 23.00 -5.12
CA ILE A 6 -6.24 22.59 -6.10
C ILE A 6 -6.94 22.42 -7.45
N ARG A 7 -6.31 22.96 -8.52
CA ARG A 7 -6.70 22.72 -9.91
C ARG A 7 -5.47 22.24 -10.69
N VAL A 8 -5.58 21.08 -11.29
CA VAL A 8 -4.57 20.48 -12.16
C VAL A 8 -5.14 20.44 -13.56
N GLU A 9 -4.48 21.11 -14.52
CA GLU A 9 -4.98 21.24 -15.89
C GLU A 9 -3.94 20.80 -16.90
N ASP A 10 -4.27 19.73 -17.64
CA ASP A 10 -3.51 19.14 -18.76
C ASP A 10 -2.03 18.88 -18.45
N VAL A 11 -1.74 18.42 -17.21
CA VAL A 11 -0.38 18.24 -16.72
C VAL A 11 0.28 17.03 -17.36
N CYS A 12 1.42 17.29 -18.03
CA CYS A 12 2.32 16.27 -18.54
C CYS A 12 3.69 16.35 -17.84
N LYS A 13 4.32 15.18 -17.65
CA LYS A 13 5.72 15.12 -17.22
C LYS A 13 6.47 14.06 -17.97
N VAL A 14 7.51 14.50 -18.69
CA VAL A 14 8.41 13.64 -19.47
C VAL A 14 9.81 13.71 -18.90
N TYR A 15 10.39 12.55 -18.59
CA TYR A 15 11.79 12.42 -18.20
C TYR A 15 12.62 11.90 -19.37
N LYS A 16 13.76 12.54 -19.61
CA LYS A 16 14.76 12.05 -20.56
C LYS A 16 15.69 11.06 -19.86
N LEU A 17 15.65 9.81 -20.25
CA LEU A 17 16.52 8.76 -19.74
C LEU A 17 17.71 8.58 -20.67
N TYR A 18 18.91 8.78 -20.15
CA TYR A 18 20.16 8.66 -20.89
C TYR A 18 20.87 7.37 -20.52
N ASP A 19 21.38 6.62 -21.50
CA ASP A 19 22.13 5.38 -21.24
C ASP A 19 23.51 5.65 -20.62
N LYS A 20 24.08 6.84 -20.90
CA LYS A 20 25.39 7.25 -20.37
C LYS A 20 25.36 8.68 -19.83
N PRO A 21 26.04 8.97 -18.70
CA PRO A 21 26.14 10.33 -18.15
C PRO A 21 26.69 11.36 -19.15
N SER A 22 27.63 10.94 -20.04
CA SER A 22 28.18 11.76 -21.10
C SER A 22 27.14 12.25 -22.12
N ASP A 23 26.09 11.49 -22.36
CA ASP A 23 25.07 11.85 -23.33
C ASP A 23 24.15 12.94 -22.78
N ARG A 24 23.90 12.94 -21.45
CA ARG A 24 23.22 14.01 -20.75
C ARG A 24 23.99 15.33 -20.87
N LEU A 25 25.34 15.31 -20.70
CA LEU A 25 26.16 16.49 -20.83
C LEU A 25 26.16 17.04 -22.28
N LYS A 26 26.25 16.15 -23.28
CA LYS A 26 26.18 16.53 -24.68
C LYS A 26 24.83 17.14 -25.08
N ASP A 27 23.72 16.58 -24.58
CA ASP A 27 22.37 17.13 -24.80
C ASP A 27 22.22 18.52 -24.13
N ALA A 28 22.72 18.70 -22.92
CA ALA A 28 22.73 20.00 -22.22
C ALA A 28 23.55 21.08 -22.94
N LEU A 29 24.62 20.68 -23.63
CA LEU A 29 25.47 21.58 -24.43
C LEU A 29 24.98 21.78 -25.88
N GLY A 30 23.86 21.17 -26.27
CA GLY A 30 23.31 21.28 -27.63
C GLY A 30 24.16 20.60 -28.74
N LEU A 31 25.09 19.72 -28.31
CA LEU A 31 26.06 19.08 -29.21
C LEU A 31 25.51 17.83 -29.94
N VAL A 32 24.28 17.41 -29.58
CA VAL A 32 23.66 16.18 -30.10
C VAL A 32 22.53 16.49 -31.06
N ARG A 33 22.65 16.05 -32.29
CA ARG A 33 21.67 16.34 -33.37
C ARG A 33 20.44 15.41 -33.41
N LYS A 34 20.37 14.27 -32.73
CA LYS A 34 19.16 13.40 -32.62
C LYS A 34 19.29 12.32 -31.53
N ASN A 35 18.26 12.22 -30.70
CA ASN A 35 17.78 11.09 -29.88
C ASN A 35 18.82 10.12 -29.27
N HIS A 36 19.63 10.61 -28.30
CA HIS A 36 20.42 9.75 -27.42
C HIS A 36 19.75 9.57 -26.04
N PHE A 37 18.44 9.78 -25.96
CA PHE A 37 17.65 9.55 -24.75
C PHE A 37 16.35 8.82 -25.11
N LYS A 38 15.83 8.08 -24.15
CA LYS A 38 14.50 7.49 -24.18
C LYS A 38 13.56 8.36 -23.36
N GLU A 39 12.44 8.74 -23.93
CA GLU A 39 11.41 9.48 -23.21
C GLU A 39 10.61 8.54 -22.31
N HIS A 40 10.49 8.92 -21.04
CA HIS A 40 9.62 8.27 -20.09
C HIS A 40 8.52 9.26 -19.69
N HIS A 41 7.31 8.99 -20.12
CA HIS A 41 6.13 9.79 -19.81
C HIS A 41 5.58 9.36 -18.44
N ALA A 42 5.96 10.10 -17.40
CA ALA A 42 5.52 9.84 -16.04
C ALA A 42 4.08 10.33 -15.79
N LEU A 43 3.67 11.41 -16.49
CA LEU A 43 2.28 11.91 -16.50
C LEU A 43 1.92 12.32 -17.93
N LYS A 44 0.66 12.07 -18.31
CA LYS A 44 0.11 12.31 -19.65
C LYS A 44 -1.27 12.94 -19.52
N HIS A 45 -1.35 14.24 -19.81
CA HIS A 45 -2.60 15.00 -19.86
C HIS A 45 -3.52 14.78 -18.65
N VAL A 46 -2.94 14.85 -17.44
CA VAL A 46 -3.68 14.65 -16.19
C VAL A 46 -4.38 15.94 -15.79
N SER A 47 -5.70 15.86 -15.61
CA SER A 47 -6.53 16.99 -15.16
C SER A 47 -7.49 16.54 -14.07
N PHE A 48 -7.57 17.30 -12.97
CA PHE A 48 -8.54 17.12 -11.89
C PHE A 48 -8.60 18.35 -11.01
N GLU A 49 -9.64 18.43 -10.20
CA GLU A 49 -9.90 19.50 -9.26
C GLU A 49 -10.12 18.93 -7.85
N VAL A 50 -9.71 19.69 -6.83
CA VAL A 50 -9.96 19.37 -5.42
C VAL A 50 -10.68 20.53 -4.78
N LYS A 51 -11.84 20.27 -4.19
CA LYS A 51 -12.64 21.29 -3.50
C LYS A 51 -12.08 21.57 -2.10
N LYS A 52 -12.29 22.79 -1.61
CA LYS A 52 -11.96 23.12 -0.22
C LYS A 52 -12.75 22.23 0.74
N GLY A 53 -12.08 21.68 1.74
CA GLY A 53 -12.64 20.76 2.73
C GLY A 53 -12.87 19.33 2.25
N GLU A 54 -12.48 18.98 1.02
CA GLU A 54 -12.59 17.62 0.48
C GLU A 54 -11.37 16.76 0.88
N THR A 55 -11.61 15.50 1.22
CA THR A 55 -10.56 14.48 1.34
C THR A 55 -10.55 13.63 0.08
N ILE A 56 -9.52 13.83 -0.76
CA ILE A 56 -9.38 13.09 -2.01
C ILE A 56 -8.21 12.10 -1.94
N GLY A 57 -8.44 10.86 -2.42
CA GLY A 57 -7.43 9.84 -2.55
C GLY A 57 -6.80 9.81 -3.94
N ILE A 58 -5.48 9.55 -4.04
CA ILE A 58 -4.84 9.18 -5.30
C ILE A 58 -4.29 7.78 -5.16
N ILE A 59 -4.81 6.85 -5.95
CA ILE A 59 -4.36 5.46 -5.99
C ILE A 59 -3.83 5.10 -7.38
N GLY A 60 -3.05 4.04 -7.43
CA GLY A 60 -2.48 3.52 -8.69
C GLY A 60 -1.30 2.62 -8.45
N THR A 61 -0.93 1.84 -9.46
CA THR A 61 0.22 0.93 -9.41
C THR A 61 1.55 1.65 -9.23
N ASN A 62 2.60 0.92 -8.86
CA ASN A 62 3.95 1.48 -8.83
C ASN A 62 4.32 2.02 -10.23
N GLY A 63 4.91 3.22 -10.26
CA GLY A 63 5.22 3.91 -11.52
C GLY A 63 4.01 4.52 -12.25
N SER A 64 2.82 4.61 -11.60
CA SER A 64 1.64 5.24 -12.21
C SER A 64 1.69 6.77 -12.24
N GLY A 65 2.66 7.40 -11.57
CA GLY A 65 2.82 8.86 -11.56
C GLY A 65 2.39 9.56 -10.26
N LYS A 66 1.95 8.81 -9.21
CA LYS A 66 1.50 9.38 -7.92
C LYS A 66 2.50 10.36 -7.30
N SER A 67 3.71 9.93 -7.03
CA SER A 67 4.74 10.80 -6.44
C SER A 67 5.16 11.93 -7.38
N THR A 68 5.03 11.75 -8.70
CA THR A 68 5.33 12.80 -9.68
C THR A 68 4.29 13.91 -9.62
N ILE A 69 3.00 13.58 -9.60
CA ILE A 69 1.94 14.59 -9.51
C ILE A 69 1.98 15.32 -8.16
N LEU A 70 2.29 14.62 -7.04
CA LEU A 70 2.47 15.26 -5.75
C LEU A 70 3.62 16.27 -5.75
N LYS A 71 4.78 15.90 -6.31
CA LYS A 71 5.93 16.81 -6.42
C LYS A 71 5.62 18.03 -7.30
N ILE A 72 4.74 17.91 -8.27
CA ILE A 72 4.29 19.03 -9.10
C ILE A 72 3.34 19.92 -8.29
N ILE A 73 2.36 19.35 -7.59
CA ILE A 73 1.41 20.09 -6.74
C ILE A 73 2.16 20.85 -5.63
N THR A 74 3.18 20.25 -5.02
CA THR A 74 3.97 20.91 -3.96
C THR A 74 5.01 21.91 -4.50
N GLY A 75 5.10 22.10 -5.82
CA GLY A 75 6.06 23.02 -6.44
C GLY A 75 7.51 22.53 -6.46
N VAL A 76 7.81 21.34 -5.94
CA VAL A 76 9.15 20.73 -5.96
C VAL A 76 9.58 20.37 -7.37
N LEU A 77 8.63 20.08 -8.26
CA LEU A 77 8.88 19.67 -9.63
C LEU A 77 8.00 20.46 -10.61
N SER A 78 8.61 21.10 -11.61
CA SER A 78 7.87 21.74 -12.69
C SER A 78 7.30 20.70 -13.68
N PRO A 79 6.07 20.84 -14.16
CA PRO A 79 5.53 20.03 -15.24
C PRO A 79 6.29 20.30 -16.55
N THR A 80 6.19 19.39 -17.52
CA THR A 80 6.69 19.60 -18.89
C THR A 80 5.71 20.46 -19.69
N SER A 81 4.41 20.28 -19.47
CA SER A 81 3.31 21.11 -19.98
C SER A 81 2.11 21.04 -19.03
N GLY A 82 1.15 21.95 -19.21
CA GLY A 82 0.02 22.10 -18.31
C GLY A 82 0.35 22.97 -17.11
N GLU A 83 -0.65 23.21 -16.26
CA GLU A 83 -0.52 24.08 -15.09
C GLU A 83 -1.20 23.52 -13.85
N VAL A 84 -0.76 24.00 -12.69
CA VAL A 84 -1.35 23.68 -11.38
C VAL A 84 -1.57 24.99 -10.64
N GLU A 85 -2.81 25.21 -10.25
CA GLU A 85 -3.23 26.35 -9.43
C GLU A 85 -3.59 25.85 -8.04
N ILE A 86 -3.17 26.61 -7.00
CA ILE A 86 -3.35 26.26 -5.60
C ILE A 86 -3.88 27.48 -4.86
N ASP A 87 -4.95 27.29 -4.11
CA ASP A 87 -5.54 28.30 -3.25
C ASP A 87 -5.51 27.82 -1.79
N GLY A 88 -4.41 28.15 -1.10
CA GLY A 88 -4.14 27.84 0.29
C GLY A 88 -2.70 27.39 0.57
N ARG A 89 -2.33 27.37 1.86
CA ARG A 89 -1.02 26.90 2.32
C ARG A 89 -0.96 25.37 2.33
N ILE A 90 0.02 24.82 1.61
CA ILE A 90 0.25 23.37 1.56
C ILE A 90 1.18 22.95 2.70
N SER A 91 0.79 21.89 3.38
CA SER A 91 1.64 21.08 4.25
C SER A 91 1.78 19.68 3.68
N ALA A 92 2.98 19.26 3.33
CA ALA A 92 3.20 17.99 2.63
C ALA A 92 4.09 17.04 3.43
N LEU A 93 3.58 15.86 3.71
CA LEU A 93 4.30 14.76 4.37
C LEU A 93 5.07 13.89 3.36
N LEU A 94 5.56 14.47 2.26
CA LEU A 94 6.24 13.72 1.18
C LEU A 94 7.63 13.23 1.59
N GLU A 95 8.35 14.01 2.37
CA GLU A 95 9.69 13.71 2.84
C GLU A 95 9.81 14.26 4.27
N LEU A 96 9.49 13.44 5.27
CA LEU A 96 9.57 13.80 6.69
C LEU A 96 10.98 14.32 7.03
N GLY A 97 11.06 15.56 7.50
CA GLY A 97 12.32 16.22 7.83
C GLY A 97 13.06 16.82 6.63
N ALA A 98 12.47 16.86 5.44
CA ALA A 98 12.99 17.64 4.33
C ALA A 98 13.11 19.12 4.75
N GLY A 99 14.28 19.70 4.57
CA GLY A 99 14.57 21.06 5.02
C GLY A 99 15.09 21.19 6.46
N PHE A 100 15.13 20.12 7.25
CA PHE A 100 15.76 20.14 8.56
C PHE A 100 17.28 20.20 8.42
N ASN A 101 17.89 21.11 9.20
CA ASN A 101 19.34 21.18 9.34
C ASN A 101 19.77 20.35 10.56
N MET A 102 20.58 19.34 10.36
CA MET A 102 21.02 18.42 11.42
C MET A 102 21.89 19.12 12.49
N GLU A 103 22.52 20.24 12.17
CA GLU A 103 23.31 21.04 13.12
C GLU A 103 22.45 21.98 13.99
N TYR A 104 21.21 22.23 13.60
CA TYR A 104 20.28 23.06 14.36
C TYR A 104 19.54 22.23 15.41
N THR A 105 19.13 22.91 16.48
CA THR A 105 18.26 22.34 17.51
C THR A 105 16.88 22.00 16.93
N GLY A 106 16.12 21.20 17.68
CA GLY A 106 14.73 20.88 17.30
C GLY A 106 13.88 22.12 17.15
N ILE A 107 13.99 23.07 18.08
CA ILE A 107 13.24 24.33 18.05
C ILE A 107 13.62 25.17 16.82
N GLU A 108 14.92 25.34 16.53
CA GLU A 108 15.36 26.07 15.35
C GLU A 108 14.85 25.45 14.04
N ASN A 109 14.81 24.13 13.97
CA ASN A 109 14.26 23.41 12.82
C ASN A 109 12.73 23.59 12.69
N VAL A 110 12.00 23.64 13.81
CA VAL A 110 10.55 23.92 13.81
C VAL A 110 10.30 25.33 13.23
N TYR A 111 11.05 26.34 13.66
CA TYR A 111 10.94 27.70 13.10
C TYR A 111 11.34 27.75 11.63
N LEU A 112 12.46 27.12 11.26
CA LEU A 112 12.93 27.07 9.88
C LEU A 112 11.85 26.46 8.96
N ASN A 113 11.28 25.33 9.36
CA ASN A 113 10.23 24.65 8.60
C ASN A 113 8.95 25.49 8.49
N GLY A 114 8.51 26.11 9.60
CA GLY A 114 7.35 27.01 9.59
C GLY A 114 7.54 28.23 8.67
N MET A 115 8.72 28.85 8.69
CA MET A 115 9.04 29.96 7.78
C MET A 115 9.05 29.53 6.32
N MET A 116 9.58 28.33 6.01
CA MET A 116 9.53 27.76 4.65
C MET A 116 8.09 27.49 4.19
N MET A 117 7.18 27.22 5.11
CA MET A 117 5.73 27.06 4.84
C MET A 117 4.98 28.41 4.78
N GLY A 118 5.66 29.54 4.98
CA GLY A 118 5.08 30.88 4.90
C GLY A 118 4.42 31.37 6.19
N PHE A 119 4.73 30.75 7.36
CA PHE A 119 4.29 31.26 8.66
C PHE A 119 5.23 32.38 9.14
N SER A 120 4.67 33.42 9.76
CA SER A 120 5.45 34.43 10.45
C SER A 120 6.02 33.88 11.76
N ARG A 121 6.99 34.61 12.33
CA ARG A 121 7.58 34.21 13.61
C ARG A 121 6.53 34.21 14.72
N GLU A 122 5.68 35.24 14.76
CA GLU A 122 4.61 35.39 15.74
C GLU A 122 3.58 34.25 15.62
N GLU A 123 3.25 33.82 14.39
CA GLU A 123 2.40 32.65 14.15
C GLU A 123 3.05 31.38 14.66
N MET A 124 4.37 31.24 14.54
CA MET A 124 5.11 30.09 15.05
C MET A 124 5.22 30.10 16.58
N ASP A 125 5.48 31.27 17.18
CA ASP A 125 5.53 31.46 18.66
C ASP A 125 4.22 31.00 19.30
N ALA A 126 3.08 31.34 18.69
CA ALA A 126 1.74 30.92 19.17
C ALA A 126 1.46 29.41 19.09
N ARG A 127 2.21 28.67 18.26
CA ARG A 127 1.99 27.24 18.00
C ARG A 127 3.09 26.32 18.53
N LEU A 128 4.20 26.90 18.96
CA LEU A 128 5.40 26.15 19.34
C LEU A 128 5.11 25.12 20.43
N ASP A 129 4.42 25.52 21.48
CA ASP A 129 4.10 24.65 22.62
C ASP A 129 3.27 23.43 22.19
N ASP A 130 2.29 23.62 21.28
CA ASP A 130 1.47 22.54 20.76
C ASP A 130 2.28 21.58 19.90
N ILE A 131 3.21 22.11 19.09
CA ILE A 131 4.13 21.32 18.27
C ILE A 131 5.03 20.45 19.15
N LEU A 132 5.66 21.06 20.16
CA LEU A 132 6.57 20.37 21.07
C LEU A 132 5.84 19.31 21.91
N LYS A 133 4.63 19.62 22.38
CA LYS A 133 3.76 18.68 23.11
C LYS A 133 3.33 17.50 22.24
N PHE A 134 3.08 17.75 20.96
CA PHE A 134 2.75 16.67 20.01
C PHE A 134 3.95 15.78 19.74
N ALA A 135 5.13 16.38 19.48
CA ALA A 135 6.38 15.65 19.22
C ALA A 135 6.80 14.77 20.40
N ASP A 136 6.59 15.26 21.65
CA ASP A 136 6.81 14.50 22.88
C ASP A 136 8.23 13.89 22.95
N ILE A 137 9.26 14.75 22.73
CA ILE A 137 10.68 14.35 22.77
C ILE A 137 11.44 15.01 23.95
N GLY A 138 10.71 15.68 24.85
CA GLY A 138 11.26 16.29 26.06
C GLY A 138 12.36 17.31 25.79
N ASP A 139 13.36 17.42 26.67
CA ASP A 139 14.43 18.41 26.61
C ASP A 139 15.36 18.25 25.40
N PHE A 140 15.25 17.15 24.66
CA PHE A 140 16.01 16.98 23.41
C PHE A 140 15.70 18.06 22.37
N VAL A 141 14.57 18.76 22.47
CA VAL A 141 14.23 19.88 21.56
C VAL A 141 15.29 20.99 21.55
N HIS A 142 16.07 21.11 22.62
CA HIS A 142 17.17 22.07 22.78
C HIS A 142 18.51 21.56 22.26
N GLN A 143 18.59 20.29 21.84
CA GLN A 143 19.82 19.66 21.30
C GLN A 143 19.82 19.67 19.77
N PRO A 144 20.99 19.66 19.12
CA PRO A 144 21.08 19.52 17.67
C PRO A 144 20.42 18.22 17.18
N CYS A 145 19.70 18.29 16.07
CA CYS A 145 18.97 17.15 15.52
C CYS A 145 19.84 15.95 15.16
N LYS A 146 21.14 16.14 14.90
CA LYS A 146 22.10 15.05 14.69
C LYS A 146 22.24 14.11 15.88
N THR A 147 21.86 14.53 17.10
CA THR A 147 21.89 13.71 18.31
C THR A 147 20.63 12.90 18.53
N TYR A 148 19.60 13.09 17.69
CA TYR A 148 18.30 12.43 17.84
C TYR A 148 18.35 10.99 17.40
N SER A 149 17.56 10.15 18.07
CA SER A 149 17.19 8.85 17.51
C SER A 149 16.30 9.06 16.27
N SER A 150 16.23 8.06 15.40
CA SER A 150 15.36 8.12 14.21
C SER A 150 13.89 8.37 14.60
N GLY A 151 13.42 7.78 15.70
CA GLY A 151 12.07 8.01 16.23
C GLY A 151 11.83 9.44 16.70
N MET A 152 12.78 10.05 17.42
CA MET A 152 12.68 11.46 17.86
C MET A 152 12.67 12.42 16.68
N PHE A 153 13.54 12.17 15.69
CA PHE A 153 13.60 12.96 14.47
C PHE A 153 12.26 12.94 13.72
N VAL A 154 11.70 11.75 13.51
CA VAL A 154 10.42 11.56 12.81
C VAL A 154 9.27 12.21 13.57
N ARG A 155 9.22 12.10 14.91
CA ARG A 155 8.20 12.71 15.75
C ARG A 155 8.22 14.23 15.63
N LEU A 156 9.41 14.86 15.71
CA LEU A 156 9.53 16.30 15.57
C LEU A 156 9.21 16.77 14.15
N ALA A 157 9.72 16.07 13.13
CA ALA A 157 9.45 16.40 11.73
C ALA A 157 7.95 16.34 11.41
N PHE A 158 7.26 15.29 11.87
CA PHE A 158 5.81 15.18 11.71
C PHE A 158 5.06 16.31 12.44
N ALA A 159 5.45 16.63 13.69
CA ALA A 159 4.84 17.70 14.46
C ALA A 159 5.02 19.07 13.79
N ALA A 160 6.22 19.35 13.26
CA ALA A 160 6.55 20.61 12.60
C ALA A 160 5.79 20.83 11.28
N ILE A 161 5.45 19.76 10.57
CA ILE A 161 4.69 19.84 9.31
C ILE A 161 3.20 20.05 9.57
N ASN A 162 2.66 19.54 10.68
CA ASN A 162 1.22 19.60 10.99
C ASN A 162 0.77 20.87 11.74
N ILE A 163 1.28 22.03 11.33
CA ILE A 163 1.05 23.34 11.95
C ILE A 163 -0.21 24.04 11.40
N ASP A 164 -1.37 23.42 11.41
CA ASP A 164 -2.60 24.03 10.89
C ASP A 164 -2.60 24.26 9.36
N PRO A 165 -2.46 23.21 8.55
CA PRO A 165 -2.49 23.33 7.10
C PRO A 165 -3.89 23.72 6.60
N GLU A 166 -3.95 24.48 5.49
CA GLU A 166 -5.19 24.65 4.72
C GLU A 166 -5.37 23.46 3.78
N ILE A 167 -4.25 22.98 3.23
CA ILE A 167 -4.17 21.79 2.35
C ILE A 167 -3.11 20.85 2.93
N LEU A 168 -3.52 19.67 3.35
CA LEU A 168 -2.63 18.62 3.85
C LEU A 168 -2.40 17.58 2.75
N ILE A 169 -1.15 17.31 2.42
CA ILE A 169 -0.77 16.22 1.51
C ILE A 169 -0.10 15.11 2.33
N VAL A 170 -0.70 13.92 2.27
CA VAL A 170 -0.24 12.73 2.98
C VAL A 170 0.19 11.68 1.97
N ASP A 171 1.47 11.29 1.98
CA ASP A 171 2.03 10.23 1.13
C ASP A 171 2.58 9.13 2.04
N GLU A 172 1.82 8.03 2.22
CA GLU A 172 2.22 6.83 2.98
C GLU A 172 2.79 7.06 4.40
N ALA A 173 2.95 8.33 4.79
CA ALA A 173 3.74 8.79 5.93
C ALA A 173 3.04 8.70 7.29
N LEU A 174 1.80 8.19 7.38
CA LEU A 174 1.10 8.06 8.67
C LEU A 174 1.60 6.87 9.51
N SER A 175 2.33 5.94 8.90
CA SER A 175 2.88 4.74 9.56
C SER A 175 4.29 4.96 10.12
N VAL A 176 4.57 6.12 10.69
CA VAL A 176 5.91 6.50 11.20
C VAL A 176 5.95 6.49 12.72
N GLY A 177 7.13 6.21 13.27
CA GLY A 177 7.34 6.15 14.72
C GLY A 177 6.82 4.86 15.36
N ASP A 178 6.63 4.89 16.68
CA ASP A 178 6.03 3.77 17.41
C ASP A 178 4.49 3.76 17.32
N VAL A 179 3.88 2.67 17.76
CA VAL A 179 2.42 2.44 17.67
C VAL A 179 1.60 3.56 18.34
N PHE A 180 2.09 4.11 19.46
CA PHE A 180 1.39 5.19 20.17
C PHE A 180 1.47 6.51 19.41
N PHE A 181 2.61 6.79 18.80
CA PHE A 181 2.76 7.96 17.96
C PHE A 181 1.96 7.85 16.66
N GLN A 182 1.92 6.68 16.03
CA GLN A 182 1.03 6.42 14.89
C GLN A 182 -0.43 6.70 15.25
N ALA A 183 -0.91 6.25 16.41
CA ALA A 183 -2.26 6.53 16.87
C ALA A 183 -2.52 8.05 17.03
N LYS A 184 -1.53 8.83 17.55
CA LYS A 184 -1.61 10.30 17.61
C LYS A 184 -1.69 10.91 16.20
N CYS A 185 -0.92 10.40 15.23
CA CYS A 185 -0.93 10.88 13.84
C CYS A 185 -2.30 10.66 13.18
N TYR A 186 -2.87 9.45 13.30
CA TYR A 186 -4.21 9.16 12.77
C TYR A 186 -5.31 10.01 13.41
N LYS A 187 -5.25 10.20 14.74
CA LYS A 187 -6.19 11.07 15.44
C LYS A 187 -6.08 12.51 14.92
N LYS A 188 -4.87 13.04 14.76
CA LYS A 188 -4.65 14.39 14.24
C LYS A 188 -5.19 14.54 12.81
N PHE A 189 -5.04 13.50 11.99
CA PHE A 189 -5.63 13.45 10.66
C PHE A 189 -7.17 13.50 10.69
N GLU A 190 -7.81 12.72 11.58
CA GLU A 190 -9.26 12.76 11.79
C GLU A 190 -9.73 14.15 12.28
N ASP A 191 -8.97 14.79 13.18
CA ASP A 191 -9.24 16.16 13.65
C ASP A 191 -9.21 17.17 12.49
N PHE A 192 -8.22 17.08 11.59
CA PHE A 192 -8.14 17.95 10.40
C PHE A 192 -9.33 17.73 9.46
N LYS A 193 -9.72 16.48 9.22
CA LYS A 193 -10.90 16.17 8.41
C LYS A 193 -12.17 16.74 9.06
N ALA A 194 -12.35 16.61 10.36
CA ALA A 194 -13.48 17.16 11.11
C ALA A 194 -13.53 18.70 11.08
N GLN A 195 -12.37 19.37 10.99
CA GLN A 195 -12.25 20.82 10.85
C GLN A 195 -12.49 21.31 9.41
N GLY A 196 -12.77 20.40 8.46
CA GLY A 196 -12.98 20.76 7.07
C GLY A 196 -11.71 21.19 6.33
N LYS A 197 -10.54 20.73 6.75
CA LYS A 197 -9.29 20.95 6.00
C LYS A 197 -9.31 20.14 4.70
N THR A 198 -8.68 20.67 3.66
CA THR A 198 -8.52 19.96 2.40
C THR A 198 -7.41 18.92 2.53
N ILE A 199 -7.66 17.67 2.15
CA ILE A 199 -6.68 16.59 2.31
C ILE A 199 -6.48 15.85 1.00
N LEU A 200 -5.23 15.77 0.55
CA LEU A 200 -4.80 14.93 -0.57
C LEU A 200 -4.07 13.71 -0.02
N PHE A 201 -4.73 12.58 -0.05
CA PHE A 201 -4.26 11.33 0.55
C PHE A 201 -3.74 10.38 -0.52
N VAL A 202 -2.44 10.07 -0.48
CA VAL A 202 -1.83 9.13 -1.40
C VAL A 202 -1.39 7.90 -0.64
N SER A 203 -1.91 6.76 -1.01
CA SER A 203 -1.57 5.51 -0.36
C SER A 203 -1.70 4.34 -1.33
N HIS A 204 -0.92 3.31 -1.10
CA HIS A 204 -1.16 2.00 -1.68
C HIS A 204 -2.05 1.13 -0.76
N ASP A 205 -2.26 1.54 0.49
CA ASP A 205 -3.21 0.88 1.39
C ASP A 205 -4.65 1.27 1.05
N ILE A 206 -5.32 0.38 0.34
CA ILE A 206 -6.69 0.54 -0.11
C ILE A 206 -7.67 0.69 1.05
N SER A 207 -7.37 0.09 2.21
CA SER A 207 -8.22 0.15 3.39
C SER A 207 -8.26 1.56 3.98
N SER A 208 -7.11 2.22 4.08
CA SER A 208 -7.01 3.61 4.51
C SER A 208 -7.72 4.56 3.52
N VAL A 209 -7.56 4.31 2.20
CA VAL A 209 -8.26 5.08 1.17
C VAL A 209 -9.78 4.92 1.29
N ALA A 210 -10.28 3.69 1.48
CA ALA A 210 -11.70 3.42 1.67
C ALA A 210 -12.29 4.11 2.90
N LYS A 211 -11.51 4.18 3.99
CA LYS A 211 -11.94 4.77 5.27
C LYS A 211 -11.96 6.30 5.24
N TYR A 212 -10.95 6.91 4.65
CA TYR A 212 -10.68 8.34 4.84
C TYR A 212 -11.09 9.20 3.65
N CYS A 213 -11.11 8.67 2.42
CA CYS A 213 -11.32 9.46 1.22
C CYS A 213 -12.80 9.53 0.81
N ASP A 214 -13.25 10.75 0.51
CA ASP A 214 -14.62 10.98 -0.01
C ASP A 214 -14.68 10.64 -1.50
N ARG A 215 -13.63 10.98 -2.24
CA ARG A 215 -13.43 10.73 -3.67
C ARG A 215 -12.02 10.24 -3.94
N VAL A 216 -11.84 9.49 -5.01
CA VAL A 216 -10.56 8.89 -5.38
C VAL A 216 -10.27 9.09 -6.85
N ILE A 217 -9.02 9.43 -7.17
CA ILE A 217 -8.46 9.47 -8.52
C ILE A 217 -7.60 8.22 -8.71
N LEU A 218 -7.87 7.49 -9.78
CA LEU A 218 -7.10 6.33 -10.19
C LEU A 218 -6.13 6.69 -11.30
N LEU A 219 -4.83 6.61 -11.00
CA LEU A 219 -3.75 6.76 -11.97
C LEU A 219 -3.23 5.41 -12.44
N ASN A 220 -2.93 5.29 -13.73
CA ASN A 220 -2.29 4.11 -14.30
C ASN A 220 -1.34 4.49 -15.44
N LYS A 221 -0.05 4.16 -15.33
CA LYS A 221 0.99 4.41 -16.37
C LYS A 221 1.04 5.86 -16.85
N GLY A 222 0.82 6.80 -15.96
CA GLY A 222 0.86 8.23 -16.22
C GLY A 222 -0.46 8.85 -16.68
N ASP A 223 -1.50 8.06 -16.91
CA ASP A 223 -2.84 8.53 -17.31
C ASP A 223 -3.78 8.55 -16.10
N LYS A 224 -4.70 9.53 -16.05
CA LYS A 224 -5.87 9.48 -15.17
C LYS A 224 -6.90 8.53 -15.79
N LEU A 225 -7.04 7.36 -15.19
CA LEU A 225 -7.94 6.34 -15.71
C LEU A 225 -9.41 6.61 -15.39
N ALA A 226 -9.67 7.06 -14.17
CA ALA A 226 -11.01 7.38 -13.68
C ALA A 226 -10.92 8.22 -12.39
N GLU A 227 -12.06 8.82 -12.01
CA GLU A 227 -12.28 9.40 -10.69
C GLU A 227 -13.73 9.17 -10.25
N GLY A 228 -13.97 9.08 -8.95
CA GLY A 228 -15.29 8.81 -8.40
C GLY A 228 -15.25 8.51 -6.91
N ASN A 229 -16.33 7.96 -6.36
CA ASN A 229 -16.36 7.55 -4.96
C ASN A 229 -15.33 6.45 -4.66
N ALA A 230 -14.86 6.36 -3.41
CA ALA A 230 -13.77 5.46 -3.01
C ALA A 230 -14.08 4.00 -3.36
N LYS A 231 -15.29 3.52 -3.11
CA LYS A 231 -15.70 2.12 -3.34
C LYS A 231 -15.57 1.71 -4.81
N ASP A 232 -16.09 2.54 -5.73
CA ASP A 232 -16.07 2.24 -7.17
C ASP A 232 -14.65 2.30 -7.73
N MET A 233 -13.86 3.29 -7.29
CA MET A 233 -12.47 3.45 -7.74
C MET A 233 -11.57 2.34 -7.23
N ILE A 234 -11.77 1.87 -6.01
CA ILE A 234 -11.08 0.70 -5.46
C ILE A 234 -11.43 -0.56 -6.26
N ASN A 235 -12.70 -0.77 -6.59
CA ASN A 235 -13.11 -1.90 -7.42
C ASN A 235 -12.51 -1.83 -8.83
N LEU A 236 -12.43 -0.64 -9.42
CA LEU A 236 -11.78 -0.44 -10.70
C LEU A 236 -10.26 -0.68 -10.60
N TYR A 237 -9.61 -0.20 -9.53
CA TYR A 237 -8.18 -0.44 -9.27
C TYR A 237 -7.86 -1.93 -9.18
N LYS A 238 -8.69 -2.72 -8.47
CA LYS A 238 -8.57 -4.17 -8.43
C LYS A 238 -8.60 -4.78 -9.83
N LYS A 239 -9.52 -4.34 -10.70
CA LYS A 239 -9.59 -4.79 -12.10
C LYS A 239 -8.35 -4.40 -12.91
N VAL A 240 -7.77 -3.23 -12.64
CA VAL A 240 -6.52 -2.78 -13.29
C VAL A 240 -5.33 -3.64 -12.85
N LEU A 241 -5.23 -3.99 -11.56
CA LEU A 241 -4.21 -4.91 -11.06
C LEU A 241 -4.30 -6.27 -11.75
N LEU A 242 -5.50 -6.82 -11.88
CA LEU A 242 -5.75 -8.08 -12.58
C LEU A 242 -5.37 -8.00 -14.06
N LYS A 243 -5.73 -6.92 -14.79
CA LYS A 243 -5.38 -6.73 -16.21
C LYS A 243 -3.89 -6.49 -16.44
N ASN A 244 -3.17 -5.94 -15.48
CA ASN A 244 -1.71 -5.78 -15.59
C ASN A 244 -0.98 -7.11 -15.39
N SER A 245 -1.52 -8.03 -14.59
CA SER A 245 -1.01 -9.41 -14.49
C SER A 245 -1.20 -10.18 -15.81
N ASP A 246 -2.30 -9.95 -16.53
CA ASP A 246 -2.57 -10.57 -17.83
C ASP A 246 -1.65 -10.07 -18.95
N LYS A 247 -1.16 -8.82 -18.90
CA LYS A 247 -0.22 -8.27 -19.91
C LYS A 247 1.22 -8.76 -19.72
N ILE A 248 1.61 -9.12 -18.51
CA ILE A 248 2.90 -9.79 -18.25
C ILE A 248 2.85 -11.23 -18.76
N ALA A 249 1.67 -11.85 -18.83
CA ALA A 249 1.44 -13.20 -19.34
C ALA A 249 1.05 -13.28 -20.83
N GLY A 250 1.03 -12.16 -21.56
CA GLY A 250 0.82 -12.12 -23.02
C GLY A 250 -0.46 -12.79 -23.48
N GLY A 251 -1.65 -12.42 -22.98
CA GLY A 251 -2.86 -13.08 -23.42
C GLY A 251 -4.18 -12.37 -23.14
N LYS A 252 -5.09 -12.50 -24.05
CA LYS A 252 -6.44 -11.97 -24.12
C LYS A 252 -7.28 -12.29 -22.90
N ILE A 253 -8.19 -11.36 -22.54
CA ILE A 253 -9.31 -11.60 -21.65
C ILE A 253 -10.07 -12.82 -22.18
N LEU A 254 -10.11 -13.89 -21.39
CA LEU A 254 -10.98 -15.03 -21.68
C LEU A 254 -12.25 -14.87 -20.83
N GLU A 255 -13.37 -14.66 -21.52
CA GLU A 255 -14.68 -15.03 -21.04
C GLU A 255 -14.64 -16.50 -20.60
N ASN A 256 -15.46 -16.83 -19.58
CA ASN A 256 -15.58 -18.16 -19.04
C ASN A 256 -15.80 -19.20 -20.14
N ASP A 257 -14.76 -19.90 -20.54
CA ASP A 257 -14.87 -21.17 -21.22
C ASP A 257 -14.07 -22.22 -20.46
N ALA A 258 -14.83 -23.14 -19.90
CA ALA A 258 -14.35 -24.38 -19.29
C ALA A 258 -13.86 -25.32 -20.39
N SER A 259 -12.65 -25.05 -20.92
CA SER A 259 -11.90 -26.08 -21.71
C SER A 259 -10.55 -25.49 -22.14
N ASP A 260 -9.49 -25.78 -21.53
CA ASP A 260 -8.28 -26.44 -22.00
C ASP A 260 -7.08 -26.25 -21.03
N GLY A 261 -6.49 -27.33 -20.64
CA GLY A 261 -5.60 -27.51 -19.50
C GLY A 261 -4.16 -27.05 -19.71
N LYS A 262 -3.89 -25.74 -19.89
CA LYS A 262 -2.50 -25.27 -20.02
C LYS A 262 -2.11 -23.99 -19.28
N LYS A 263 -3.03 -23.21 -18.68
CA LYS A 263 -2.64 -22.01 -17.93
C LYS A 263 -2.63 -22.30 -16.42
N LEU A 264 -1.48 -22.13 -15.76
CA LEU A 264 -1.35 -22.29 -14.31
C LEU A 264 -2.14 -21.21 -13.56
N TRP A 265 -2.84 -21.56 -12.48
CA TRP A 265 -3.61 -20.63 -11.66
C TRP A 265 -2.72 -19.55 -11.05
N LYS A 266 -1.50 -19.92 -10.61
CA LYS A 266 -0.52 -19.00 -10.01
C LYS A 266 -0.07 -17.88 -10.95
N SER A 267 -0.26 -18.03 -12.27
CA SER A 267 0.06 -17.00 -13.25
C SER A 267 -0.86 -15.77 -13.19
N ASN A 268 -1.96 -15.83 -12.39
CA ASN A 268 -2.84 -14.71 -12.16
C ASN A 268 -2.34 -13.74 -11.06
N TYR A 269 -1.23 -14.04 -10.40
CA TYR A 269 -0.69 -13.26 -9.30
C TYR A 269 0.73 -12.78 -9.59
N GLN A 270 1.09 -11.65 -8.98
CA GLN A 270 2.48 -11.27 -8.84
C GLN A 270 3.06 -12.08 -7.68
N LEU A 271 3.93 -13.03 -8.01
CA LEU A 271 4.61 -13.84 -7.01
C LEU A 271 5.73 -13.05 -6.35
N ASN A 272 6.03 -13.39 -5.10
CA ASN A 272 7.19 -12.88 -4.41
C ASN A 272 8.47 -13.34 -5.14
N PRO A 273 9.33 -12.44 -5.63
CA PRO A 273 10.57 -12.83 -6.30
C PRO A 273 11.56 -13.51 -5.38
N ASP A 274 11.45 -13.26 -4.05
CA ASP A 274 12.33 -13.79 -3.02
C ASP A 274 11.63 -14.89 -2.20
N VAL A 275 10.79 -15.70 -2.86
CA VAL A 275 10.07 -16.80 -2.19
C VAL A 275 11.08 -17.77 -1.55
N ASN A 276 10.90 -18.05 -0.26
CA ASN A 276 11.69 -19.07 0.41
C ASN A 276 11.07 -20.44 0.16
N GLU A 277 11.63 -21.15 -0.80
CA GLU A 277 11.18 -22.47 -1.25
C GLU A 277 12.12 -23.55 -0.74
N TYR A 278 11.60 -24.53 -0.03
CA TYR A 278 12.39 -25.69 0.41
C TYR A 278 11.53 -26.92 0.66
N GLY A 279 12.18 -28.08 0.75
CA GLY A 279 11.58 -29.37 1.04
C GLY A 279 12.50 -30.51 0.64
N THR A 280 12.06 -31.75 0.95
CA THR A 280 12.81 -32.95 0.57
C THR A 280 12.69 -33.29 -0.91
N GLY A 281 11.74 -32.67 -1.63
CA GLY A 281 11.48 -32.94 -3.05
C GLY A 281 10.67 -34.20 -3.31
N GLU A 282 10.11 -34.84 -2.29
CA GLU A 282 9.25 -36.04 -2.45
C GLU A 282 7.83 -35.67 -2.95
N ALA A 283 7.43 -34.40 -2.81
CA ALA A 283 6.24 -33.80 -3.43
C ALA A 283 6.57 -32.39 -3.91
N GLU A 284 5.80 -31.87 -4.87
CA GLU A 284 5.96 -30.55 -5.47
C GLU A 284 4.62 -29.84 -5.54
N ILE A 285 4.53 -28.61 -5.00
CA ILE A 285 3.40 -27.73 -5.20
C ILE A 285 3.55 -27.10 -6.59
N ILE A 286 2.87 -27.65 -7.58
CA ILE A 286 3.00 -27.25 -8.97
C ILE A 286 2.17 -26.02 -9.31
N ASP A 287 1.05 -25.80 -8.56
CA ASP A 287 0.14 -24.69 -8.80
C ASP A 287 -0.66 -24.32 -7.53
N PHE A 288 -1.16 -23.07 -7.46
CA PHE A 288 -2.07 -22.65 -6.40
C PHE A 288 -2.99 -21.51 -6.87
N ALA A 289 -4.10 -21.32 -6.16
CA ALA A 289 -5.06 -20.26 -6.42
C ALA A 289 -5.62 -19.66 -5.13
N LEU A 290 -5.94 -18.36 -5.20
CA LEU A 290 -6.78 -17.63 -4.27
C LEU A 290 -8.00 -17.12 -5.07
N ILE A 291 -9.20 -17.44 -4.64
CA ILE A 291 -10.42 -17.23 -5.42
C ILE A 291 -11.44 -16.54 -4.54
N ASP A 292 -12.05 -15.45 -5.03
CA ASP A 292 -13.10 -14.71 -4.33
C ASP A 292 -14.46 -15.44 -4.35
N GLU A 293 -15.47 -14.85 -3.72
CA GLU A 293 -16.84 -15.39 -3.66
C GLU A 293 -17.51 -15.51 -5.04
N TYR A 294 -17.03 -14.75 -6.03
CA TYR A 294 -17.56 -14.76 -7.40
C TYR A 294 -16.82 -15.73 -8.33
N GLY A 295 -15.80 -16.44 -7.81
CA GLY A 295 -14.99 -17.38 -8.59
C GLY A 295 -13.82 -16.74 -9.35
N ASN A 296 -13.50 -15.48 -9.11
CA ASN A 296 -12.38 -14.81 -9.77
C ASN A 296 -11.06 -15.12 -9.05
N TYR A 297 -9.99 -15.31 -9.83
CA TYR A 297 -8.63 -15.40 -9.29
C TYR A 297 -8.16 -14.00 -8.86
N THR A 298 -7.96 -13.80 -7.56
CA THR A 298 -7.57 -12.50 -7.00
C THR A 298 -6.80 -12.67 -5.69
N ASN A 299 -5.86 -11.79 -5.43
CA ASN A 299 -5.20 -11.67 -4.13
C ASN A 299 -5.75 -10.50 -3.28
N CYS A 300 -6.90 -9.96 -3.67
CA CYS A 300 -7.57 -8.89 -2.96
C CYS A 300 -8.97 -9.35 -2.54
N ILE A 301 -9.16 -9.61 -1.24
CA ILE A 301 -10.38 -10.21 -0.69
C ILE A 301 -11.10 -9.19 0.19
N GLN A 302 -12.41 -9.07 0.01
CA GLN A 302 -13.26 -8.23 0.86
C GLN A 302 -13.47 -8.92 2.21
N LYS A 303 -13.30 -8.19 3.33
CA LYS A 303 -13.65 -8.69 4.67
C LYS A 303 -15.13 -9.06 4.74
N GLY A 304 -15.44 -10.15 5.41
CA GLY A 304 -16.80 -10.69 5.56
C GLY A 304 -17.30 -11.50 4.36
N THR A 305 -16.51 -11.63 3.27
CA THR A 305 -16.88 -12.45 2.12
C THR A 305 -16.21 -13.82 2.16
N SER A 306 -16.80 -14.80 1.49
CA SER A 306 -16.20 -16.12 1.37
C SER A 306 -15.06 -16.12 0.32
N PHE A 307 -14.04 -16.91 0.57
CA PHE A 307 -12.96 -17.12 -0.38
C PHE A 307 -12.42 -18.55 -0.35
N THR A 308 -11.68 -18.90 -1.36
CA THR A 308 -11.14 -20.26 -1.53
C THR A 308 -9.65 -20.21 -1.82
N ILE A 309 -8.87 -21.01 -1.11
CA ILE A 309 -7.46 -21.31 -1.43
C ILE A 309 -7.42 -22.70 -2.03
N LYS A 310 -6.70 -22.85 -3.15
CA LYS A 310 -6.39 -24.15 -3.75
C LYS A 310 -4.89 -24.32 -3.84
N SER A 311 -4.39 -25.50 -3.51
CA SER A 311 -3.02 -25.92 -3.80
C SER A 311 -3.02 -27.23 -4.57
N LYS A 312 -2.28 -27.28 -5.68
CA LYS A 312 -2.14 -28.46 -6.53
C LYS A 312 -0.76 -29.05 -6.32
N VAL A 313 -0.73 -30.27 -5.82
CA VAL A 313 0.50 -30.95 -5.41
C VAL A 313 0.67 -32.22 -6.22
N LYS A 314 1.85 -32.40 -6.81
CA LYS A 314 2.29 -33.62 -7.50
C LYS A 314 3.23 -34.40 -6.59
N PHE A 315 3.00 -35.70 -6.48
CA PHE A 315 3.81 -36.60 -5.67
C PHE A 315 4.88 -37.28 -6.53
N LEU A 316 6.12 -37.17 -6.05
CA LEU A 316 7.30 -37.73 -6.71
C LEU A 316 7.81 -39.00 -6.00
N SER A 317 7.22 -39.31 -4.83
CA SER A 317 7.42 -40.52 -4.06
C SER A 317 6.12 -40.95 -3.40
N ASP A 318 6.03 -42.19 -2.94
CA ASP A 318 4.91 -42.68 -2.16
C ASP A 318 4.94 -42.04 -0.77
N ILE A 319 3.86 -41.36 -0.37
CA ILE A 319 3.76 -40.65 0.90
C ILE A 319 2.49 -41.05 1.62
N GLN A 320 2.63 -41.53 2.85
CA GLN A 320 1.54 -41.84 3.74
C GLN A 320 1.03 -40.56 4.42
N ASP A 321 -0.27 -40.32 4.35
CA ASP A 321 -1.01 -39.23 5.01
C ASP A 321 -0.38 -37.85 4.85
N PRO A 322 -0.17 -37.34 3.62
CA PRO A 322 0.38 -36.02 3.40
C PRO A 322 -0.55 -34.93 3.94
N ILE A 323 0.04 -33.87 4.49
CA ILE A 323 -0.64 -32.77 5.13
C ILE A 323 -0.51 -31.54 4.25
N PHE A 324 -1.63 -31.01 3.76
CA PHE A 324 -1.66 -29.73 3.02
C PHE A 324 -1.96 -28.60 4.01
N THR A 325 -1.22 -27.50 3.88
CA THR A 325 -1.28 -26.37 4.83
C THR A 325 -1.32 -25.07 4.07
N TYR A 326 -2.07 -24.08 4.59
CA TYR A 326 -1.87 -22.67 4.28
C TYR A 326 -1.67 -21.87 5.57
N THR A 327 -0.98 -20.73 5.46
CA THR A 327 -0.78 -19.81 6.58
C THR A 327 -0.77 -18.38 6.06
N PHE A 328 -1.50 -17.48 6.72
CA PHE A 328 -1.37 -16.03 6.55
C PHE A 328 -0.47 -15.46 7.63
N LYS A 329 0.40 -14.54 7.22
CA LYS A 329 1.28 -13.77 8.11
C LYS A 329 1.14 -12.29 7.82
N THR A 330 1.46 -11.45 8.80
CA THR A 330 1.69 -10.02 8.55
C THR A 330 2.96 -9.84 7.70
N VAL A 331 3.11 -8.67 7.10
CA VAL A 331 4.36 -8.31 6.39
C VAL A 331 5.60 -8.31 7.31
N GLN A 332 5.40 -8.20 8.63
CA GLN A 332 6.46 -8.33 9.64
C GLN A 332 6.78 -9.80 10.00
N GLY A 333 6.09 -10.77 9.38
CA GLY A 333 6.33 -12.19 9.58
C GLY A 333 5.55 -12.85 10.72
N THR A 334 4.68 -12.12 11.44
CA THR A 334 3.83 -12.69 12.49
C THR A 334 2.74 -13.55 11.87
N ALA A 335 2.65 -14.83 12.26
CA ALA A 335 1.57 -15.71 11.83
C ALA A 335 0.22 -15.21 12.41
N VAL A 336 -0.75 -15.00 11.52
CA VAL A 336 -2.08 -14.50 11.87
C VAL A 336 -3.08 -15.63 11.99
N THR A 337 -3.15 -16.46 10.94
CA THR A 337 -4.05 -17.62 10.88
C THR A 337 -3.56 -18.61 9.85
N GLY A 338 -4.04 -19.82 9.96
CA GLY A 338 -3.78 -20.90 9.03
C GLY A 338 -4.36 -22.20 9.53
N THR A 339 -4.52 -23.15 8.64
CA THR A 339 -4.93 -24.51 9.00
C THR A 339 -4.31 -25.53 8.07
N ASN A 340 -4.53 -26.78 8.35
CA ASN A 340 -4.06 -27.88 7.54
C ASN A 340 -5.07 -29.04 7.56
N THR A 341 -4.90 -29.95 6.62
CA THR A 341 -5.80 -31.11 6.46
C THR A 341 -5.80 -32.03 7.66
N MET A 342 -4.71 -32.11 8.43
CA MET A 342 -4.67 -32.92 9.64
C MET A 342 -5.54 -32.32 10.77
N PHE A 343 -5.48 -31.00 10.99
CA PHE A 343 -6.32 -30.31 11.99
C PHE A 343 -7.80 -30.39 11.60
N GLU A 344 -8.10 -30.27 10.31
CA GLU A 344 -9.46 -30.40 9.78
C GLU A 344 -9.93 -31.86 9.64
N LYS A 345 -9.10 -32.83 10.02
CA LYS A 345 -9.37 -34.28 9.96
C LYS A 345 -9.74 -34.78 8.56
N VAL A 346 -9.12 -34.20 7.55
CA VAL A 346 -9.27 -34.60 6.14
C VAL A 346 -7.97 -35.22 5.67
N GLY A 347 -7.98 -36.52 5.43
CA GLY A 347 -6.82 -37.25 4.93
C GLY A 347 -7.10 -37.88 3.57
N ILE A 348 -6.05 -38.20 2.82
CA ILE A 348 -6.14 -38.92 1.55
C ILE A 348 -5.54 -40.32 1.64
N GLY A 349 -5.00 -40.70 2.80
CA GLY A 349 -4.28 -41.97 2.98
C GLY A 349 -2.95 -41.95 2.22
N MET A 350 -2.68 -43.03 1.46
CA MET A 350 -1.46 -43.17 0.69
C MET A 350 -1.55 -42.40 -0.64
N ALA A 351 -0.71 -41.39 -0.83
CA ALA A 351 -0.47 -40.79 -2.14
C ALA A 351 0.69 -41.53 -2.85
N LYS A 352 0.48 -41.95 -4.08
CA LYS A 352 1.46 -42.72 -4.86
C LYS A 352 2.29 -41.81 -5.77
N THR A 353 3.45 -42.26 -6.11
CA THR A 353 4.33 -41.62 -7.11
C THR A 353 3.57 -41.35 -8.42
N GLY A 354 3.56 -40.10 -8.87
CA GLY A 354 2.87 -39.64 -10.07
C GLY A 354 1.46 -39.11 -9.83
N ASP A 355 0.87 -39.36 -8.65
CA ASP A 355 -0.42 -38.78 -8.29
C ASP A 355 -0.38 -37.27 -8.21
N THR A 356 -1.51 -36.63 -8.50
CA THR A 356 -1.68 -35.18 -8.34
C THR A 356 -2.98 -34.91 -7.63
N TYR A 357 -2.91 -34.18 -6.51
CA TYR A 357 -4.08 -33.81 -5.72
C TYR A 357 -4.26 -32.29 -5.68
N VAL A 358 -5.51 -31.86 -5.52
CA VAL A 358 -5.86 -30.45 -5.28
C VAL A 358 -6.49 -30.37 -3.89
N ALA A 359 -5.77 -29.76 -2.95
CA ALA A 359 -6.33 -29.39 -1.66
C ALA A 359 -7.08 -28.06 -1.79
N THR A 360 -8.30 -28.01 -1.28
CA THR A 360 -9.19 -26.84 -1.36
C THR A 360 -9.64 -26.45 0.03
N PHE A 361 -9.35 -25.21 0.43
CA PHE A 361 -9.78 -24.59 1.69
C PHE A 361 -10.78 -23.48 1.38
N ARG A 362 -11.98 -23.53 1.98
CA ARG A 362 -13.03 -22.51 1.86
C ARG A 362 -13.34 -21.94 3.22
N GLN A 363 -13.34 -20.62 3.33
CA GLN A 363 -13.59 -19.89 4.57
C GLN A 363 -14.05 -18.46 4.31
N ASN A 364 -14.48 -17.76 5.38
CA ASN A 364 -14.74 -16.33 5.34
C ASN A 364 -13.49 -15.54 5.67
N MET A 365 -13.37 -14.35 5.10
CA MET A 365 -12.28 -13.40 5.38
C MET A 365 -12.65 -12.54 6.58
N ASP A 366 -12.38 -13.04 7.79
CA ASP A 366 -12.65 -12.33 9.05
C ASP A 366 -11.41 -11.60 9.59
N MET A 367 -10.30 -11.59 8.84
CA MET A 367 -9.11 -10.84 9.20
C MET A 367 -9.35 -9.34 9.06
N GLN A 368 -8.59 -8.57 9.84
CA GLN A 368 -8.56 -7.11 9.73
C GLN A 368 -8.07 -6.67 8.35
N GLY A 369 -8.56 -5.51 7.87
CA GLY A 369 -8.06 -4.91 6.64
C GLY A 369 -6.57 -4.64 6.71
N GLY A 370 -5.83 -4.94 5.62
CA GLY A 370 -4.39 -4.78 5.55
C GLY A 370 -3.72 -5.72 4.56
N GLU A 371 -2.38 -5.70 4.58
CA GLU A 371 -1.53 -6.53 3.73
C GLU A 371 -1.02 -7.74 4.50
N TYR A 372 -1.14 -8.91 3.90
CA TYR A 372 -0.72 -10.18 4.46
C TYR A 372 0.10 -10.96 3.43
N LEU A 373 0.84 -11.96 3.91
CA LEU A 373 1.61 -12.88 3.08
C LEU A 373 1.02 -14.29 3.21
N LEU A 374 0.75 -14.92 2.08
CA LEU A 374 0.28 -16.30 2.03
C LEU A 374 1.45 -17.26 1.86
N SER A 375 1.50 -18.27 2.71
CA SER A 375 2.42 -19.40 2.62
C SER A 375 1.63 -20.70 2.42
N ILE A 376 2.17 -21.62 1.63
CA ILE A 376 1.55 -22.90 1.31
C ILE A 376 2.57 -24.01 1.50
N SER A 377 2.15 -25.17 2.02
CA SER A 377 3.06 -26.32 2.18
C SER A 377 2.37 -27.66 2.03
N CYS A 378 3.18 -28.63 1.62
CA CYS A 378 2.90 -30.07 1.72
C CYS A 378 3.92 -30.68 2.69
N THR A 379 3.44 -31.28 3.78
CA THR A 379 4.23 -31.82 4.88
C THR A 379 3.70 -33.20 5.30
N GLY A 380 4.30 -33.81 6.31
CA GLY A 380 3.81 -35.06 6.90
C GLY A 380 4.68 -35.52 8.06
N TYR A 381 4.44 -36.76 8.49
CA TYR A 381 5.23 -37.39 9.54
C TYR A 381 5.74 -38.76 9.05
N VAL A 382 7.00 -39.05 9.26
CA VAL A 382 7.62 -40.33 8.95
C VAL A 382 8.27 -40.88 10.22
N GLY A 383 7.78 -42.00 10.70
CA GLY A 383 8.29 -42.56 11.96
C GLY A 383 8.08 -41.65 13.19
N GLY A 384 7.09 -40.76 13.14
CA GLY A 384 6.81 -39.75 14.19
C GLY A 384 7.59 -38.45 14.05
N GLU A 385 8.54 -38.36 13.12
CA GLU A 385 9.29 -37.14 12.84
C GLU A 385 8.60 -36.30 11.77
N PHE A 386 8.53 -34.99 12.02
CA PHE A 386 7.98 -34.03 11.07
C PHE A 386 8.86 -33.90 9.83
N ARG A 387 8.25 -33.94 8.64
CA ARG A 387 8.93 -33.82 7.36
C ARG A 387 8.24 -32.79 6.47
N ALA A 388 9.00 -31.86 5.93
CA ALA A 388 8.53 -30.93 4.92
C ALA A 388 8.86 -31.47 3.52
N TYR A 389 7.85 -31.88 2.77
CA TYR A 389 8.04 -32.37 1.40
C TYR A 389 8.26 -31.21 0.42
N HIS A 390 7.43 -30.16 0.53
CA HIS A 390 7.58 -28.91 -0.21
C HIS A 390 6.91 -27.75 0.52
N ARG A 391 7.60 -26.63 0.65
CA ARG A 391 7.10 -25.42 1.27
C ARG A 391 7.41 -24.19 0.43
N LEU A 392 6.40 -23.35 0.23
CA LEU A 392 6.47 -22.05 -0.40
C LEU A 392 6.11 -21.00 0.66
N TYR A 393 7.12 -20.34 1.25
CA TYR A 393 6.89 -19.28 2.21
C TYR A 393 6.69 -17.95 1.52
N ASP A 394 5.62 -17.23 1.98
CA ASP A 394 5.34 -15.86 1.58
C ASP A 394 5.24 -15.72 0.06
N VAL A 395 4.60 -16.70 -0.58
CA VAL A 395 4.58 -16.88 -2.03
C VAL A 395 3.81 -15.78 -2.76
N VAL A 396 2.79 -15.18 -2.11
CA VAL A 396 1.99 -14.10 -2.68
C VAL A 396 1.51 -13.15 -1.59
N GLY A 397 1.51 -11.84 -1.89
CA GLY A 397 0.89 -10.82 -1.06
C GLY A 397 -0.63 -10.85 -1.22
N VAL A 398 -1.36 -10.75 -0.10
CA VAL A 398 -2.82 -10.76 -0.05
C VAL A 398 -3.32 -9.52 0.65
N THR A 399 -4.12 -8.72 -0.06
CA THR A 399 -4.76 -7.53 0.47
C THR A 399 -6.15 -7.87 0.99
N VAL A 400 -6.41 -7.64 2.27
CA VAL A 400 -7.76 -7.70 2.85
C VAL A 400 -8.35 -6.30 2.89
N VAL A 401 -9.46 -6.09 2.20
CA VAL A 401 -10.17 -4.80 2.17
C VAL A 401 -11.28 -4.81 3.20
N SER A 402 -11.30 -3.82 4.07
CA SER A 402 -12.33 -3.66 5.10
C SER A 402 -12.80 -2.21 5.19
N ASP A 403 -14.08 -2.01 5.39
CA ASP A 403 -14.72 -0.74 5.75
C ASP A 403 -14.90 -0.58 7.27
N LYS A 404 -14.61 -1.65 8.04
CA LYS A 404 -14.70 -1.71 9.50
C LYS A 404 -13.32 -1.96 10.09
N ASN A 405 -12.90 -1.12 11.03
CA ASN A 405 -11.69 -1.36 11.82
C ASN A 405 -12.06 -1.99 13.17
N THR A 406 -11.33 -3.05 13.52
CA THR A 406 -11.39 -3.70 14.82
C THR A 406 -10.00 -3.73 15.44
N VAL A 407 -9.92 -4.04 16.73
CA VAL A 407 -8.64 -4.21 17.43
C VAL A 407 -8.09 -5.62 17.14
N GLY A 408 -6.79 -5.73 16.84
CA GLY A 408 -6.13 -7.00 16.58
C GLY A 408 -6.23 -7.45 15.12
N PHE A 409 -6.04 -8.75 14.86
CA PHE A 409 -6.00 -9.33 13.52
C PHE A 409 -7.32 -9.90 13.04
N TYR A 410 -8.26 -10.09 13.93
CA TYR A 410 -9.53 -10.78 13.69
C TYR A 410 -10.73 -9.95 14.18
N ASP A 411 -11.80 -9.94 13.41
CA ASP A 411 -13.09 -9.40 13.83
C ASP A 411 -13.98 -10.56 14.31
N MET A 412 -14.38 -10.48 15.55
CA MET A 412 -15.28 -11.47 16.16
C MET A 412 -16.76 -11.21 15.82
N ASN A 413 -17.04 -10.21 14.96
CA ASN A 413 -18.38 -9.84 14.52
C ASN A 413 -19.37 -9.64 15.69
N SER A 414 -18.91 -8.91 16.74
CA SER A 414 -19.70 -8.67 17.95
C SER A 414 -20.95 -7.85 17.64
N GLU A 415 -22.09 -8.30 18.17
CA GLU A 415 -23.32 -7.51 18.30
C GLU A 415 -23.26 -6.70 19.58
N VAL A 416 -23.52 -5.39 19.50
CA VAL A 416 -23.44 -4.49 20.65
C VAL A 416 -24.81 -3.84 20.87
N THR A 417 -25.35 -4.02 22.10
CA THR A 417 -26.53 -3.27 22.58
C THR A 417 -26.10 -2.35 23.70
N ILE A 418 -26.65 -1.14 23.71
CA ILE A 418 -26.44 -0.16 24.80
C ILE A 418 -27.77 0.19 25.42
N GLU A 419 -27.93 -0.08 26.70
CA GLU A 419 -29.12 0.26 27.47
C GLU A 419 -28.75 1.34 28.48
N LYS A 420 -29.60 2.37 28.60
CA LYS A 420 -29.48 3.37 29.68
C LYS A 420 -30.02 2.77 30.98
N CYS A 421 -29.16 2.67 31.97
CA CYS A 421 -29.60 2.34 33.33
C CYS A 421 -30.04 3.65 33.99
N ASP A 422 -31.33 3.74 34.39
CA ASP A 422 -31.80 4.79 35.27
C ASP A 422 -31.42 4.40 36.70
N GLU A 423 -30.69 5.27 37.43
CA GLU A 423 -30.34 5.12 38.83
C GLU A 423 -31.56 5.41 39.76
#